data_04b469edf6712c8d689bcac1438e0e21
#
_entry.id   04b469edf6712c8d689bcac1438e0e21
#
_cell.length_a   1.000
_cell.length_b   1.000
_cell.length_c   1.000
_cell.angle_alpha   90.00
_cell.angle_beta   90.00
_cell.angle_gamma   90.00
#
_symmetry.space_group_name_H-M   'P 1'
#
loop_
_entity.id
_entity.type
_entity.pdbx_description
1 polymer ?
#
loop_
_entity_poly.entity_id
_entity_poly.type
_entity_poly.pdbx_seq_one_letter_code
_entity_poly.pdbx_strand_id
1 'polypeptide(L)' 'MQESTATIKLTKSEIEWNIIALVWMEKSSEEFRRPHDATMFRKIRKDFVKIKNDIIDGEKNLETENKNEE' A
#
# COMPACT_ATOMS: atom_id res chain seq x y z
N MET A 1 10.97 12.45 -20.06
CA MET A 1 11.87 12.48 -18.92
C MET A 1 11.30 11.60 -17.82
N GLN A 2 12.06 10.64 -17.33
CA GLN A 2 11.58 9.74 -16.26
C GLN A 2 11.77 10.40 -14.91
N GLU A 3 10.78 10.25 -14.05
CA GLU A 3 10.91 10.69 -12.67
C GLU A 3 11.87 9.79 -11.91
N SER A 4 12.63 10.40 -11.01
CA SER A 4 13.47 9.64 -10.12
C SER A 4 12.63 8.84 -9.14
N THR A 5 13.03 7.62 -8.90
CA THR A 5 12.36 6.74 -7.94
C THR A 5 13.31 6.41 -6.81
N ALA A 6 12.75 6.04 -5.68
CA ALA A 6 13.51 5.62 -4.50
C ALA A 6 12.89 4.36 -3.93
N THR A 7 13.74 3.51 -3.38
CA THR A 7 13.28 2.31 -2.69
C THR A 7 13.32 2.57 -1.19
N ILE A 8 12.20 2.35 -0.52
CA ILE A 8 12.11 2.49 0.93
C ILE A 8 11.65 1.17 1.54
N LYS A 9 12.09 0.92 2.76
CA LYS A 9 11.67 -0.27 3.49
C LYS A 9 10.60 0.12 4.48
N LEU A 10 9.45 -0.54 4.38
CA LEU A 10 8.33 -0.30 5.28
C LEU A 10 7.90 -1.62 5.91
N THR A 11 7.52 -1.58 7.18
CA THR A 11 6.89 -2.71 7.83
C THR A 11 5.45 -2.82 7.36
N LYS A 12 4.84 -4.00 7.57
CA LYS A 12 3.44 -4.21 7.24
C LYS A 12 2.54 -3.18 7.94
N SER A 13 2.81 -2.90 9.22
CA SER A 13 2.06 -1.90 9.99
C SER A 13 2.16 -0.50 9.39
N GLU A 14 3.36 -0.11 8.96
CA GLU A 14 3.56 1.19 8.33
C GLU A 14 2.81 1.29 7.01
N ILE A 15 2.77 0.22 6.24
CA ILE A 15 2.02 0.16 4.99
C ILE A 15 0.52 0.30 5.27
N GLU A 16 0.00 -0.39 6.28
CA GLU A 16 -1.41 -0.29 6.67
C GLU A 16 -1.79 1.11 7.08
N TRP A 17 -0.95 1.78 7.89
CA TRP A 17 -1.18 3.16 8.29
C TRP A 17 -1.19 4.11 7.08
N ASN A 18 -0.29 3.90 6.14
CA ASN A 18 -0.26 4.70 4.91
C ASN A 18 -1.52 4.51 4.07
N ILE A 19 -2.04 3.29 3.98
CA ILE A 19 -3.28 3.00 3.27
C ILE A 19 -4.43 3.78 3.90
N ILE A 20 -4.54 3.76 5.24
CA ILE A 20 -5.58 4.50 5.96
C ILE A 20 -5.47 5.99 5.69
N ALA A 21 -4.27 6.54 5.78
CA ALA A 21 -4.02 7.96 5.51
C ALA A 21 -4.43 8.34 4.09
N LEU A 22 -4.10 7.50 3.11
CA LEU A 22 -4.43 7.75 1.71
C LEU A 22 -5.95 7.71 1.46
N VAL A 23 -6.69 6.85 2.15
CA VAL A 23 -8.15 6.84 2.08
C VAL A 23 -8.72 8.17 2.56
N TRP A 24 -8.23 8.67 3.69
CA TRP A 24 -8.65 9.97 4.22
C TRP A 24 -8.31 11.12 3.29
N MET A 25 -7.11 11.10 2.70
CA MET A 25 -6.65 12.14 1.77
C MET A 25 -7.48 12.14 0.50
N GLU A 26 -7.81 10.96 -0.04
CA GLU A 26 -8.69 10.82 -1.20
C GLU A 26 -10.06 11.42 -0.92
N LYS A 27 -10.65 11.08 0.23
CA LYS A 27 -11.95 11.61 0.64
C LYS A 27 -11.91 13.13 0.78
N SER A 28 -10.91 13.67 1.44
CA SER A 28 -10.74 15.11 1.60
C SER A 28 -10.61 15.81 0.26
N SER A 29 -9.86 15.23 -0.66
CA SER A 29 -9.68 15.79 -1.99
C SER A 29 -11.00 15.85 -2.76
N GLU A 30 -11.83 14.83 -2.65
CA GLU A 30 -13.15 14.82 -3.26
C GLU A 30 -14.05 15.91 -2.66
N GLU A 31 -14.05 16.06 -1.34
CA GLU A 31 -14.82 17.09 -0.65
C GLU A 31 -14.40 18.49 -1.05
N PHE A 32 -13.11 18.72 -1.23
CA PHE A 32 -12.58 20.02 -1.65
C PHE A 32 -12.54 20.20 -3.17
N ARG A 33 -13.17 19.30 -3.90
CA ARG A 33 -13.28 19.36 -5.38
C ARG A 33 -11.91 19.39 -6.07
N ARG A 34 -11.02 18.50 -5.64
CA ARG A 34 -9.69 18.33 -6.22
C ARG A 34 -9.58 16.95 -6.86
N PRO A 35 -10.26 16.71 -7.99
CA PRO A 35 -10.34 15.36 -8.58
C PRO A 35 -8.99 14.82 -9.03
N HIS A 36 -8.07 15.67 -9.44
CA HIS A 36 -6.74 15.25 -9.84
C HIS A 36 -5.98 14.65 -8.64
N ASP A 37 -6.04 15.34 -7.50
CA ASP A 37 -5.40 14.86 -6.27
C ASP A 37 -6.04 13.56 -5.79
N ALA A 38 -7.37 13.46 -5.84
CA ALA A 38 -8.08 12.24 -5.48
C ALA A 38 -7.63 11.05 -6.35
N THR A 39 -7.45 11.26 -7.64
CA THR A 39 -6.97 10.23 -8.56
C THR A 39 -5.56 9.78 -8.20
N MET A 40 -4.68 10.72 -7.87
CA MET A 40 -3.32 10.41 -7.46
C MET A 40 -3.30 9.59 -6.17
N PHE A 41 -4.05 9.99 -5.15
CA PHE A 41 -4.13 9.25 -3.89
C PHE A 41 -4.71 7.86 -4.09
N ARG A 42 -5.69 7.71 -4.95
CA ARG A 42 -6.27 6.40 -5.27
C ARG A 42 -5.24 5.48 -5.90
N LYS A 43 -4.45 5.98 -6.82
CA LYS A 43 -3.40 5.21 -7.47
C LYS A 43 -2.36 4.72 -6.45
N ILE A 44 -1.88 5.63 -5.62
CA ILE A 44 -0.88 5.32 -4.60
C ILE A 44 -1.45 4.29 -3.61
N ARG A 45 -2.71 4.46 -3.20
CA ARG A 45 -3.37 3.52 -2.30
C ARG A 45 -3.43 2.11 -2.89
N LYS A 46 -3.77 2.00 -4.16
CA LYS A 46 -3.81 0.69 -4.84
C LYS A 46 -2.45 0.03 -4.86
N ASP A 47 -1.39 0.80 -5.07
CA ASP A 47 -0.03 0.28 -5.05
C ASP A 47 0.35 -0.25 -3.66
N PHE A 48 0.02 0.49 -2.61
CA PHE A 48 0.25 0.04 -1.23
C PHE A 48 -0.55 -1.20 -0.87
N VAL A 49 -1.80 -1.29 -1.30
CA VAL A 49 -2.64 -2.47 -1.07
C VAL A 49 -2.03 -3.69 -1.73
N LYS A 50 -1.52 -3.55 -2.94
CA LYS A 50 -0.85 -4.64 -3.64
C LYS A 50 0.38 -5.12 -2.89
N ILE A 51 1.21 -4.18 -2.41
CA ILE A 51 2.41 -4.50 -1.64
C ILE A 51 2.02 -5.22 -0.34
N LYS A 52 0.99 -4.75 0.35
CA LYS A 52 0.48 -5.39 1.56
C LYS A 52 0.06 -6.83 1.29
N ASN A 53 -0.69 -7.06 0.22
CA ASN A 53 -1.16 -8.40 -0.15
C ASN A 53 0.01 -9.33 -0.47
N ASP A 54 1.03 -8.82 -1.15
CA ASP A 54 2.24 -9.59 -1.45
C ASP A 54 2.97 -10.02 -0.17
N ILE A 55 3.03 -9.14 0.83
CA ILE A 55 3.62 -9.46 2.12
C ILE A 55 2.82 -10.54 2.84
N ILE A 56 1.49 -10.43 2.84
CA ILE A 56 0.61 -11.42 3.47
C ILE A 56 0.77 -12.78 2.81
N ASP A 57 0.81 -12.82 1.49
CA ASP A 57 1.01 -14.05 0.74
C ASP A 57 2.37 -14.68 1.06
N GLY A 58 3.42 -13.86 1.18
CA GLY A 58 4.74 -14.32 1.58
C GLY A 58 4.73 -14.92 2.99
N GLU A 59 4.06 -14.28 3.94
CA GLU A 59 3.92 -14.80 5.31
C GLU A 59 3.19 -16.14 5.32
N LYS A 60 2.11 -16.28 4.56
CA LYS A 60 1.36 -17.52 4.45
C LYS A 60 2.21 -18.65 3.89
N ASN A 61 3.00 -18.36 2.85
CA ASN A 61 3.89 -19.35 2.25
C ASN A 61 4.95 -19.81 3.24
N LEU A 62 5.50 -18.90 4.01
CA LEU A 62 6.49 -19.23 5.05
C LEU A 62 5.87 -20.10 6.15
N GLU A 63 4.67 -19.79 6.60
CA GLU A 63 3.96 -20.59 7.58
C GLU A 63 3.69 -22.00 7.07
N THR A 64 3.30 -22.13 5.81
CA THR A 64 3.06 -23.42 5.18
C THR A 64 4.34 -24.25 5.14
N GLU A 65 5.45 -23.65 4.76
CA GLU A 65 6.75 -24.31 4.73
C GLU A 65 7.17 -24.80 6.12
N ASN A 66 6.98 -23.95 7.13
CA ASN A 66 7.31 -24.32 8.51
C ASN A 66 6.48 -25.50 9.01
N LYS A 67 5.21 -25.55 8.67
CA LYS A 67 4.33 -26.66 9.02
C LYS A 67 4.78 -27.96 8.35
N ASN A 68 5.25 -27.87 7.13
CA ASN A 68 5.71 -29.05 6.39
C ASN A 68 7.01 -29.64 6.95
N GLU A 69 7.80 -28.82 7.61
CA GLU A 69 9.05 -29.28 8.22
C GLU A 69 8.84 -30.06 9.51
N GLU A 70 7.72 -29.90 10.16
CA GLU A 70 7.35 -30.66 11.35
C GLU A 70 6.79 -32.04 10.99
#